data_1a3e4d4752bc0817825143006cd5fef5
#
_entry.id   1a3e4d4752bc0817825143006cd5fef5
#
_cell.length_a   1.000
_cell.length_b   1.000
_cell.length_c   1.000
_cell.angle_alpha   90.00
_cell.angle_beta   90.00
_cell.angle_gamma   90.00
#
_symmetry.space_group_name_H-M   'P 1'
#
loop_
_entity.id
_entity.type
_entity.pdbx_description
1 polymer ?
#
loop_
_entity_poly.entity_id
_entity_poly.type
_entity_poly.pdbx_seq_one_letter_code
_entity_poly.pdbx_strand_id
1 'polypeptide(L)'
;MDRRPIGVFDSGLGGLTAVRELARLMPEEDLIYFGDTGRVPYGGRSQDTITTYARQDVRFLRSFDPKAIVIACGTVSTTALDVLRRENDIPVFGVVGPAV
;
A
#
# COMPACT_ATOMS: atom_id res chain seq x y z
N MET A 1 18.65 -12.49 8.69
CA MET A 1 17.64 -11.44 8.89
C MET A 1 17.40 -10.69 7.59
N ASP A 2 16.16 -10.54 7.20
CA ASP A 2 15.82 -9.89 5.95
C ASP A 2 15.83 -8.38 6.15
N ARG A 3 16.72 -7.68 5.47
CA ARG A 3 16.89 -6.23 5.62
C ARG A 3 16.18 -5.42 4.54
N ARG A 4 15.46 -6.07 3.67
CA ARG A 4 14.72 -5.35 2.65
C ARG A 4 13.65 -4.47 3.30
N PRO A 5 13.29 -3.35 2.69
CA PRO A 5 12.31 -2.45 3.28
C PRO A 5 10.88 -2.97 3.16
N ILE A 6 9.98 -2.36 3.91
CA ILE A 6 8.55 -2.54 3.72
C ILE A 6 8.05 -1.36 2.89
N GLY A 7 7.38 -1.66 1.79
CA GLY A 7 6.78 -0.62 0.96
C GLY A 7 5.38 -0.31 1.45
N VAL A 8 5.07 0.98 1.58
CA VAL A 8 3.74 1.43 2.02
C VAL A 8 3.21 2.41 1.00
N PHE A 9 1.98 2.20 0.53
CA PHE A 9 1.40 3.18 -0.36
C PHE A 9 -0.05 3.48 -0.02
N ASP A 10 -0.50 4.66 -0.42
CA ASP A 10 -1.91 5.01 -0.37
C ASP A 10 -2.23 5.98 -1.52
N SER A 11 -3.46 6.47 -1.53
CA SER A 11 -3.90 7.42 -2.55
C SER A 11 -3.39 8.84 -2.31
N GLY A 12 -2.64 9.04 -1.23
CA GLY A 12 -2.15 10.37 -0.87
C GLY A 12 -2.93 11.04 0.25
N LEU A 13 -3.97 10.39 0.77
CA LEU A 13 -4.80 10.92 1.85
C LEU A 13 -4.67 10.03 3.07
N GLY A 14 -4.04 10.51 4.11
CA GLY A 14 -4.02 9.83 5.40
C GLY A 14 -2.96 8.77 5.58
N GLY A 15 -2.21 8.43 4.55
CA GLY A 15 -1.23 7.35 4.64
C GLY A 15 -0.07 7.63 5.57
N LEU A 16 0.22 8.90 5.83
CA LEU A 16 1.29 9.25 6.76
C LEU A 16 1.00 8.77 8.18
N THR A 17 -0.27 8.70 8.57
CA THR A 17 -0.63 8.18 9.88
C THR A 17 -0.24 6.70 9.98
N ALA A 18 -0.53 5.92 8.93
CA ALA A 18 -0.13 4.52 8.89
C ALA A 18 1.39 4.35 8.94
N VAL A 19 2.12 5.20 8.22
CA VAL A 19 3.59 5.15 8.23
C VAL A 19 4.12 5.43 9.63
N ARG A 20 3.56 6.42 10.32
CA ARG A 20 3.98 6.73 11.68
C ARG A 20 3.73 5.58 12.63
N GLU A 21 2.58 4.92 12.51
CA GLU A 21 2.26 3.77 13.36
C GLU A 21 3.20 2.61 13.08
N LEU A 22 3.48 2.33 11.81
CA LEU A 22 4.40 1.26 11.46
C LEU A 22 5.81 1.56 11.97
N ALA A 23 6.26 2.80 11.84
CA ALA A 23 7.58 3.18 12.33
C ALA A 23 7.68 3.05 13.85
N ARG A 24 6.58 3.38 14.55
CA ARG A 24 6.54 3.24 16.01
C ARG A 24 6.55 1.79 16.45
N LEU A 25 5.79 0.94 15.74
CA LEU A 25 5.65 -0.46 16.12
C LEU A 25 6.84 -1.31 15.67
N MET A 26 7.49 -0.92 14.60
CA MET A 26 8.59 -1.67 14.01
C MET A 26 9.76 -0.74 13.73
N PRO A 27 10.40 -0.19 14.79
CA PRO A 27 11.43 0.84 14.59
C PRO A 27 12.69 0.32 13.91
N GLU A 28 12.86 -0.99 13.82
CA GLU A 28 14.02 -1.58 13.17
C GLU A 28 13.82 -1.83 11.69
N GLU A 29 12.62 -1.60 11.18
CA GLU A 29 12.32 -1.83 9.76
C GLU A 29 12.50 -0.53 8.97
N ASP A 30 13.04 -0.67 7.77
CA ASP A 30 13.09 0.45 6.84
C ASP A 30 11.76 0.50 6.11
N LEU A 31 11.22 1.71 5.98
CA LEU A 31 9.93 1.92 5.32
C LEU A 31 10.14 2.82 4.11
N ILE A 32 9.49 2.46 3.00
CA ILE A 32 9.44 3.30 1.81
C ILE A 32 7.98 3.65 1.59
N TYR A 33 7.67 4.94 1.64
CA TYR A 33 6.30 5.41 1.50
C TYR A 33 6.10 6.07 0.13
N PHE A 34 5.00 5.72 -0.53
CA PHE A 34 4.60 6.36 -1.78
C PHE A 34 3.14 6.78 -1.67
N GLY A 35 2.88 8.07 -1.80
CA GLY A 35 1.52 8.60 -1.87
C GLY A 35 1.21 8.97 -3.31
N ASP A 36 0.19 8.31 -3.89
CA ASP A 36 -0.20 8.54 -5.28
C ASP A 36 -1.10 9.76 -5.37
N THR A 37 -0.53 10.93 -5.02
CA THR A 37 -1.32 12.16 -4.88
C THR A 37 -1.83 12.69 -6.21
N GLY A 38 -1.20 12.30 -7.31
CA GLY A 38 -1.63 12.78 -8.63
C GLY A 38 -2.93 12.17 -9.09
N ARG A 39 -3.45 11.16 -8.42
CA ARG A 39 -4.67 10.45 -8.82
C ARG A 39 -5.78 10.50 -7.79
N VAL A 40 -5.63 11.29 -6.73
CA VAL A 40 -6.70 11.43 -5.76
C VAL A 40 -7.84 12.25 -6.37
N PRO A 41 -9.07 11.97 -5.96
CA PRO A 41 -9.48 10.91 -5.06
C PRO A 41 -9.66 9.58 -5.79
N TYR A 42 -9.35 8.50 -5.14
CA TYR A 42 -9.63 7.16 -5.69
C TYR A 42 -11.10 6.83 -5.58
N GLY A 43 -11.74 7.29 -4.52
CA GLY A 43 -13.16 7.06 -4.33
C GLY A 43 -13.97 7.63 -5.47
N GLY A 44 -14.99 6.89 -5.93
CA GLY A 44 -15.79 7.28 -7.07
C GLY A 44 -15.27 6.81 -8.41
N ARG A 45 -14.05 6.28 -8.48
CA ARG A 45 -13.53 5.71 -9.71
C ARG A 45 -13.98 4.26 -9.84
N SER A 46 -13.95 3.73 -11.06
CA SER A 46 -14.34 2.34 -11.28
C SER A 46 -13.38 1.37 -10.61
N GLN A 47 -13.86 0.18 -10.33
CA GLN A 47 -13.04 -0.86 -9.74
C GLN A 47 -11.83 -1.19 -10.61
N ASP A 48 -12.03 -1.25 -11.92
CA ASP A 48 -10.94 -1.52 -12.87
C ASP A 48 -9.88 -0.42 -12.82
N THR A 49 -10.30 0.84 -12.73
CA THR A 49 -9.37 1.96 -12.66
C THR A 49 -8.57 1.91 -11.36
N ILE A 50 -9.23 1.66 -10.24
CA ILE A 50 -8.56 1.57 -8.95
C ILE A 50 -7.54 0.43 -8.95
N THR A 51 -7.92 -0.72 -9.51
CA THR A 51 -7.03 -1.87 -9.59
C THR A 51 -5.82 -1.57 -10.46
N THR A 52 -6.03 -0.89 -11.59
CA THR A 52 -4.94 -0.50 -12.48
C THR A 52 -3.96 0.43 -11.77
N TYR A 53 -4.47 1.43 -11.07
CA TYR A 53 -3.61 2.35 -10.32
C TYR A 53 -2.85 1.61 -9.23
N ALA A 54 -3.51 0.72 -8.52
CA ALA A 54 -2.87 -0.04 -7.45
C ALA A 54 -1.74 -0.93 -8.00
N ARG A 55 -1.95 -1.56 -9.14
CA ARG A 55 -0.89 -2.35 -9.79
C ARG A 55 0.32 -1.50 -10.14
N GLN A 56 0.08 -0.30 -10.64
CA GLN A 56 1.17 0.61 -11.00
C GLN A 56 1.92 1.08 -9.76
N ASP A 57 1.21 1.38 -8.68
CA ASP A 57 1.83 1.79 -7.42
C ASP A 57 2.67 0.67 -6.82
N VAL A 58 2.15 -0.55 -6.83
CA VAL A 58 2.89 -1.71 -6.34
C VAL A 58 4.12 -1.97 -7.20
N ARG A 59 3.98 -1.86 -8.54
CA ARG A 59 5.12 -2.05 -9.44
C ARG A 59 6.22 -1.04 -9.12
N PHE A 60 5.85 0.21 -8.86
CA PHE A 60 6.83 1.21 -8.49
C PHE A 60 7.55 0.83 -7.20
N LEU A 61 6.80 0.42 -6.18
CA LEU A 61 7.40 0.01 -4.92
C LEU A 61 8.27 -1.23 -5.05
N ARG A 62 7.87 -2.16 -5.94
CA ARG A 62 8.67 -3.38 -6.17
C ARG A 62 10.05 -3.06 -6.74
N SER A 63 10.22 -1.90 -7.36
CA SER A 63 11.55 -1.50 -7.86
C SER A 63 12.55 -1.25 -6.74
N PHE A 64 12.10 -1.12 -5.49
CA PHE A 64 12.97 -0.98 -4.33
C PHE A 64 13.21 -2.30 -3.62
N ASP A 65 12.75 -3.40 -4.19
CA ASP A 65 12.92 -4.75 -3.65
C ASP A 65 12.41 -4.88 -2.21
N PRO A 66 11.15 -4.55 -1.95
CA PRO A 66 10.62 -4.65 -0.60
C PRO A 66 10.35 -6.09 -0.20
N LYS A 67 10.37 -6.38 1.10
CA LYS A 67 10.02 -7.71 1.58
C LYS A 67 8.52 -7.88 1.78
N ALA A 68 7.78 -6.77 1.84
CA ALA A 68 6.33 -6.78 2.00
C ALA A 68 5.77 -5.45 1.53
N ILE A 69 4.48 -5.43 1.21
CA ILE A 69 3.76 -4.23 0.81
C ILE A 69 2.61 -4.01 1.79
N VAL A 70 2.44 -2.78 2.25
CA VAL A 70 1.28 -2.39 3.06
C VAL A 70 0.48 -1.37 2.27
N ILE A 71 -0.80 -1.67 2.09
CA ILE A 71 -1.72 -0.77 1.39
C ILE A 71 -2.46 0.03 2.45
N ALA A 72 -2.11 1.30 2.59
CA ALA A 72 -2.68 2.16 3.62
C ALA A 72 -3.94 2.89 3.16
N CYS A 73 -4.45 2.58 1.99
CA CYS A 73 -5.66 3.19 1.45
C CYS A 73 -6.83 2.23 1.62
N GLY A 74 -7.89 2.67 2.31
CA GLY A 74 -9.06 1.83 2.52
C GLY A 74 -9.76 1.45 1.22
N THR A 75 -9.84 2.38 0.27
CA THR A 75 -10.47 2.12 -1.02
C THR A 75 -9.74 1.01 -1.78
N VAL A 76 -8.41 1.07 -1.84
CA VAL A 76 -7.63 0.04 -2.52
C VAL A 76 -7.70 -1.27 -1.75
N SER A 77 -7.63 -1.22 -0.42
CA SER A 77 -7.71 -2.43 0.40
C SER A 77 -8.99 -3.20 0.18
N THR A 78 -10.12 -2.52 0.04
CA THR A 78 -11.39 -3.21 -0.16
C THR A 78 -11.60 -3.63 -1.61
N THR A 79 -10.99 -2.94 -2.57
CA THR A 79 -11.25 -3.16 -3.99
C THR A 79 -10.24 -4.10 -4.64
N ALA A 80 -8.96 -3.96 -4.33
CA ALA A 80 -7.90 -4.60 -5.10
C ALA A 80 -6.97 -5.50 -4.29
N LEU A 81 -7.18 -5.64 -2.99
CA LEU A 81 -6.24 -6.38 -2.15
C LEU A 81 -6.05 -7.82 -2.62
N ASP A 82 -7.16 -8.52 -2.92
CA ASP A 82 -7.08 -9.92 -3.32
C ASP A 82 -6.30 -10.08 -4.62
N VAL A 83 -6.53 -9.18 -5.58
CA VAL A 83 -5.82 -9.21 -6.85
C VAL A 83 -4.32 -9.00 -6.63
N LEU A 84 -3.97 -8.02 -5.81
CA LEU A 84 -2.57 -7.71 -5.54
C LEU A 84 -1.88 -8.85 -4.81
N ARG A 85 -2.59 -9.52 -3.90
CA ARG A 85 -2.04 -10.69 -3.21
C ARG A 85 -1.74 -11.83 -4.17
N ARG A 86 -2.64 -12.06 -5.12
CA ARG A 86 -2.46 -13.16 -6.08
C ARG A 86 -1.33 -12.88 -7.06
N GLU A 87 -1.09 -11.60 -7.37
CA GLU A 87 -0.12 -11.22 -8.38
C GLU A 87 1.30 -11.05 -7.86
N ASN A 88 1.49 -11.07 -6.55
CA ASN A 88 2.80 -10.79 -5.95
C ASN A 88 3.26 -11.98 -5.13
N ASP A 89 4.57 -12.24 -5.20
CA ASP A 89 5.19 -13.33 -4.46
C ASP A 89 5.66 -12.89 -3.06
N ILE A 90 5.42 -11.65 -2.70
CA ILE A 90 5.71 -11.16 -1.35
C ILE A 90 4.39 -10.85 -0.65
N PRO A 91 4.37 -10.83 0.69
CA PRO A 91 3.14 -10.53 1.43
C PRO A 91 2.61 -9.13 1.11
N VAL A 92 1.29 -9.04 0.95
CA VAL A 92 0.60 -7.77 0.75
C VAL A 92 -0.46 -7.66 1.83
N PHE A 93 -0.38 -6.61 2.64
CA PHE A 93 -1.30 -6.37 3.74
C PHE A 93 -2.14 -5.13 3.43
N GLY A 94 -3.43 -5.21 3.69
CA GLY A 94 -4.29 -4.05 3.59
C GLY A 94 -4.64 -3.52 4.96
N VAL A 95 -5.00 -2.21 5.04
CA VAL A 95 -5.57 -1.71 6.25
C VAL A 95 -7.05 -1.84 6.05
N VAL A 96 -7.64 -2.65 6.86
CA VAL A 96 -9.03 -2.74 6.81
C VAL A 96 -9.42 -1.83 7.88
N GLY A 97 -9.90 -0.81 7.54
CA GLY A 97 -10.43 0.07 8.48
C GLY A 97 -11.43 -0.64 9.29
N PRO A 98 -11.49 -0.44 10.49
CA PRO A 98 -12.40 -0.98 11.30
C PRO A 98 -13.53 -0.29 11.03
N ALA A 99 -13.83 -0.61 10.63
CA ALA A 99 -14.72 -0.17 10.47
C ALA A 99 -15.12 0.39 11.35
N VAL A 100 -14.95 0.56 11.48
CA VAL A 100 -15.19 0.94 12.07
C VAL A 100 -15.64 0.91 12.35
#